data_9eb39cf795e587b16c0481d5c6a235b0
#
_entry.id   9eb39cf795e587b16c0481d5c6a235b0
#
_cell.length_a   1.000
_cell.length_b   1.000
_cell.length_c   1.000
_cell.angle_alpha   90.00
_cell.angle_beta   90.00
_cell.angle_gamma   90.00
#
_symmetry.space_group_name_H-M   'P 1'
#
loop_
_entity.id
_entity.type
_entity.pdbx_description
1 polymer ?
#
loop_
_entity_poly.entity_id
_entity_poly.type
_entity_poly.pdbx_seq_one_letter_code
_entity_poly.pdbx_strand_id
1 'polypeptide(L)'
;MINYLIKKYIKNADDIQNESVRFAYGKLTSIIGIIANLLLFIVKLTIGFMTNSVSIMSDGFNNLSDLMTCLVTVLGYRIASKPADKEHPFGHGRVEYVVSFVIAVVIFSVSFELIKQGIQQIIEPNSIIFRPVLMVILVLSIGVKFWISYVNRTIGNKIDNLAMIATAQDARNDAWSTLITIVAMLLSQLKTSFPFDGVATLIIAGFILKSGYELIKEIIDRLIGKPADEELVKQIREIILKYKEIRGLHDLIIHDYGPGVKIGSAHAEVDAKMNVVKIHDIIDQAEREVGDTLHVMMTLHMDPIEYDNPITNAYFEDLKRILLQIDPGITVHDFRTVLGDEHTNLVFDLVIPYGFHLEDEQIKVEIDRHFEKYPNKIYTVITFDHPYTGG
;
A
#
# COMPACT_ATOMS: atom_id res chain seq x y z
N MET A 1 -11.35 4.64 -31.19
CA MET A 1 -12.29 3.96 -30.29
C MET A 1 -12.22 4.53 -28.88
N ILE A 2 -11.06 4.64 -28.24
CA ILE A 2 -10.91 5.19 -26.86
C ILE A 2 -11.48 6.61 -26.73
N ASN A 3 -11.07 7.54 -27.62
CA ASN A 3 -11.56 8.93 -27.59
C ASN A 3 -13.08 9.05 -27.75
N TYR A 4 -13.69 8.09 -28.46
CA TYR A 4 -15.15 8.03 -28.59
C TYR A 4 -15.80 7.60 -27.26
N LEU A 5 -15.24 6.59 -26.59
CA LEU A 5 -15.73 6.13 -25.27
C LEU A 5 -15.56 7.23 -24.22
N ILE A 6 -14.40 7.90 -24.19
CA ILE A 6 -14.13 9.02 -23.30
C ILE A 6 -15.19 10.12 -23.48
N LYS A 7 -15.36 10.60 -24.72
CA LYS A 7 -16.36 11.67 -25.02
C LYS A 7 -17.79 11.27 -24.71
N LYS A 8 -18.12 9.97 -24.81
CA LYS A 8 -19.48 9.48 -24.55
C LYS A 8 -19.79 9.31 -23.07
N TYR A 9 -18.81 8.87 -22.25
CA TYR A 9 -19.04 8.46 -20.88
C TYR A 9 -18.46 9.42 -19.84
N ILE A 10 -17.52 10.31 -20.20
CA ILE A 10 -16.89 11.24 -19.29
C ILE A 10 -17.26 12.67 -19.68
N LYS A 11 -18.04 13.33 -18.82
CA LYS A 11 -18.35 14.76 -18.95
C LYS A 11 -17.12 15.58 -18.56
N ASN A 12 -16.84 16.66 -19.31
CA ASN A 12 -15.67 17.53 -19.05
C ASN A 12 -14.32 16.78 -19.03
N ALA A 13 -14.13 15.82 -19.95
CA ALA A 13 -12.98 14.91 -19.99
C ALA A 13 -11.60 15.60 -20.05
N ASP A 14 -11.56 16.91 -20.35
CA ASP A 14 -10.32 17.70 -20.40
C ASP A 14 -9.94 18.33 -19.05
N ASP A 15 -10.87 18.37 -18.10
CA ASP A 15 -10.63 18.87 -16.73
C ASP A 15 -10.03 17.74 -15.85
N ILE A 16 -8.78 17.38 -16.15
CA ILE A 16 -8.06 16.29 -15.47
C ILE A 16 -7.68 16.61 -14.00
N GLN A 17 -7.79 17.86 -13.57
CA GLN A 17 -7.57 18.26 -12.19
C GLN A 17 -8.77 17.92 -11.29
N ASN A 18 -9.94 17.78 -11.89
CA ASN A 18 -11.16 17.46 -11.18
C ASN A 18 -11.20 15.98 -10.77
N GLU A 19 -11.32 15.73 -9.49
CA GLU A 19 -11.32 14.39 -8.88
C GLU A 19 -12.44 13.49 -9.45
N SER A 20 -13.62 14.05 -9.68
CA SER A 20 -14.77 13.32 -10.26
C SER A 20 -14.49 12.88 -11.71
N VAL A 21 -13.73 13.66 -12.47
CA VAL A 21 -13.31 13.32 -13.84
C VAL A 21 -12.24 12.21 -13.80
N ARG A 22 -11.26 12.32 -12.91
CA ARG A 22 -10.26 11.26 -12.68
C ARG A 22 -10.92 9.94 -12.29
N PHE A 23 -11.89 10.00 -11.37
CA PHE A 23 -12.69 8.84 -10.98
C PHE A 23 -13.46 8.23 -12.16
N ALA A 24 -14.09 9.05 -13.00
CA ALA A 24 -14.81 8.57 -14.18
C ALA A 24 -13.88 7.86 -15.19
N TYR A 25 -12.65 8.31 -15.35
CA TYR A 25 -11.61 7.62 -16.13
C TYR A 25 -11.28 6.24 -15.53
N GLY A 26 -11.05 6.16 -14.20
CA GLY A 26 -10.79 4.91 -13.50
C GLY A 26 -11.93 3.92 -13.63
N LYS A 27 -13.17 4.35 -13.44
CA LYS A 27 -14.36 3.53 -13.61
C LYS A 27 -14.51 3.01 -15.04
N LEU A 28 -14.26 3.83 -16.05
CA LEU A 28 -14.36 3.44 -17.47
C LEU A 28 -13.34 2.33 -17.79
N THR A 29 -12.08 2.50 -17.41
CA THR A 29 -11.01 1.51 -17.66
C THR A 29 -11.25 0.22 -16.91
N SER A 30 -11.72 0.27 -15.66
CA SER A 30 -12.07 -0.92 -14.87
C SER A 30 -13.22 -1.70 -15.52
N ILE A 31 -14.28 -1.04 -15.99
CA ILE A 31 -15.38 -1.70 -16.70
C ILE A 31 -14.89 -2.37 -17.99
N ILE A 32 -14.03 -1.70 -18.75
CA ILE A 32 -13.41 -2.28 -19.95
C ILE A 32 -12.59 -3.52 -19.58
N GLY A 33 -11.78 -3.45 -18.50
CA GLY A 33 -11.00 -4.56 -17.99
C GLY A 33 -11.87 -5.76 -17.57
N ILE A 34 -12.96 -5.51 -16.83
CA ILE A 34 -13.92 -6.55 -16.40
C ILE A 34 -14.50 -7.28 -17.60
N ILE A 35 -15.05 -6.55 -18.57
CA ILE A 35 -15.69 -7.14 -19.76
C ILE A 35 -14.67 -7.93 -20.57
N ALA A 36 -13.51 -7.36 -20.82
CA ALA A 36 -12.49 -8.00 -21.63
C ALA A 36 -11.91 -9.25 -20.95
N ASN A 37 -11.55 -9.19 -19.67
CA ASN A 37 -11.02 -10.35 -18.95
C ASN A 37 -12.06 -11.46 -18.77
N LEU A 38 -13.33 -11.12 -18.56
CA LEU A 38 -14.41 -12.11 -18.54
C LEU A 38 -14.56 -12.83 -19.89
N LEU A 39 -14.56 -12.08 -20.99
CA LEU A 39 -14.62 -12.68 -22.32
C LEU A 39 -13.39 -13.56 -22.60
N LEU A 40 -12.19 -13.08 -22.28
CA LEU A 40 -10.97 -13.87 -22.45
C LEU A 40 -10.96 -15.13 -21.60
N PHE A 41 -11.42 -15.06 -20.35
CA PHE A 41 -11.56 -16.22 -19.49
C PHE A 41 -12.47 -17.27 -20.11
N ILE A 42 -13.69 -16.89 -20.50
CA ILE A 42 -14.67 -17.82 -21.09
C ILE A 42 -14.11 -18.44 -22.39
N VAL A 43 -13.54 -17.63 -23.26
CA VAL A 43 -12.97 -18.08 -24.55
C VAL A 43 -11.82 -19.06 -24.33
N LYS A 44 -10.82 -18.70 -23.49
CA LYS A 44 -9.67 -19.57 -23.22
C LYS A 44 -10.07 -20.85 -22.51
N LEU A 45 -10.98 -20.78 -21.53
CA LEU A 45 -11.48 -21.97 -20.84
C LEU A 45 -12.16 -22.93 -21.85
N THR A 46 -13.00 -22.40 -22.72
CA THR A 46 -13.68 -23.20 -23.78
C THR A 46 -12.66 -23.83 -24.73
N ILE A 47 -11.67 -23.05 -25.18
CA ILE A 47 -10.60 -23.57 -26.07
C ILE A 47 -9.80 -24.66 -25.34
N GLY A 48 -9.41 -24.43 -24.09
CA GLY A 48 -8.67 -25.39 -23.26
C GLY A 48 -9.40 -26.73 -23.15
N PHE A 49 -10.71 -26.73 -22.88
CA PHE A 49 -11.53 -27.95 -22.88
C PHE A 49 -11.62 -28.59 -24.29
N MET A 50 -11.81 -27.81 -25.34
CA MET A 50 -11.91 -28.33 -26.71
C MET A 50 -10.59 -28.90 -27.25
N THR A 51 -9.47 -28.45 -26.76
CA THR A 51 -8.12 -28.88 -27.16
C THR A 51 -7.47 -29.85 -26.18
N ASN A 52 -8.12 -30.07 -25.03
CA ASN A 52 -7.57 -30.85 -23.92
C ASN A 52 -6.20 -30.32 -23.43
N SER A 53 -6.02 -28.99 -23.47
CA SER A 53 -4.80 -28.32 -23.06
C SER A 53 -4.97 -27.64 -21.71
N VAL A 54 -4.21 -28.12 -20.72
CA VAL A 54 -4.22 -27.58 -19.35
C VAL A 54 -3.54 -26.21 -19.31
N SER A 55 -2.53 -25.97 -20.15
CA SER A 55 -1.84 -24.68 -20.23
C SER A 55 -2.76 -23.55 -20.72
N ILE A 56 -3.67 -23.85 -21.68
CA ILE A 56 -4.67 -22.87 -22.14
C ILE A 56 -5.70 -22.60 -21.03
N MET A 57 -6.13 -23.62 -20.30
CA MET A 57 -7.02 -23.43 -19.16
C MET A 57 -6.37 -22.60 -18.07
N SER A 58 -5.09 -22.85 -17.74
CA SER A 58 -4.30 -22.07 -16.77
C SER A 58 -4.20 -20.60 -17.17
N ASP A 59 -3.93 -20.33 -18.44
CA ASP A 59 -3.90 -18.96 -18.98
C ASP A 59 -5.30 -18.29 -18.92
N GLY A 60 -6.38 -19.09 -19.05
CA GLY A 60 -7.74 -18.64 -18.76
C GLY A 60 -7.94 -18.25 -17.30
N PHE A 61 -7.49 -19.06 -16.35
CA PHE A 61 -7.56 -18.74 -14.91
C PHE A 61 -6.74 -17.50 -14.52
N ASN A 62 -5.65 -17.19 -15.22
CA ASN A 62 -4.95 -15.93 -15.06
C ASN A 62 -5.87 -14.72 -15.38
N ASN A 63 -6.64 -14.79 -16.49
CA ASN A 63 -7.63 -13.75 -16.81
C ASN A 63 -8.78 -13.67 -15.78
N LEU A 64 -9.13 -14.77 -15.12
CA LEU A 64 -10.09 -14.77 -14.01
C LEU A 64 -9.50 -14.00 -12.81
N SER A 65 -8.22 -14.19 -12.49
CA SER A 65 -7.53 -13.43 -11.44
C SER A 65 -7.60 -11.93 -11.70
N ASP A 66 -7.31 -11.50 -12.94
CA ASP A 66 -7.39 -10.07 -13.32
C ASP A 66 -8.81 -9.52 -13.24
N LEU A 67 -9.80 -10.34 -13.66
CA LEU A 67 -11.21 -9.99 -13.52
C LEU A 67 -11.57 -9.76 -12.05
N MET A 68 -11.12 -10.64 -11.15
CA MET A 68 -11.38 -10.51 -9.71
C MET A 68 -10.74 -9.23 -9.15
N THR A 69 -9.52 -8.91 -9.52
CA THR A 69 -8.84 -7.66 -9.13
C THR A 69 -9.63 -6.43 -9.58
N CYS A 70 -10.13 -6.42 -10.82
CA CYS A 70 -10.99 -5.35 -11.31
C CYS A 70 -12.32 -5.25 -10.55
N LEU A 71 -12.95 -6.39 -10.22
CA LEU A 71 -14.18 -6.43 -9.45
C LEU A 71 -14.01 -5.90 -8.04
N VAL A 72 -12.91 -6.30 -7.36
CA VAL A 72 -12.57 -5.79 -6.02
C VAL A 72 -12.44 -4.28 -6.03
N THR A 73 -11.74 -3.73 -7.02
CA THR A 73 -11.60 -2.27 -7.18
C THR A 73 -12.96 -1.57 -7.30
N VAL A 74 -13.87 -2.11 -8.12
CA VAL A 74 -15.21 -1.51 -8.32
C VAL A 74 -16.13 -1.72 -7.11
N LEU A 75 -16.12 -2.90 -6.51
CA LEU A 75 -16.95 -3.23 -5.34
C LEU A 75 -16.43 -2.51 -4.10
N GLY A 76 -15.11 -2.45 -3.93
CA GLY A 76 -14.45 -1.73 -2.84
C GLY A 76 -14.90 -0.27 -2.80
N TYR A 77 -14.89 0.42 -3.95
CA TYR A 77 -15.42 1.78 -4.05
C TYR A 77 -16.89 1.88 -3.64
N ARG A 78 -17.71 0.90 -3.99
CA ARG A 78 -19.16 0.92 -3.72
C ARG A 78 -19.49 0.63 -2.27
N ILE A 79 -18.70 -0.20 -1.60
CA ILE A 79 -18.91 -0.56 -0.18
C ILE A 79 -18.22 0.46 0.72
N ALA A 80 -17.03 0.91 0.37
CA ALA A 80 -16.31 1.96 1.09
C ALA A 80 -17.09 3.29 1.15
N SER A 81 -17.92 3.55 0.13
CA SER A 81 -18.81 4.73 0.11
C SER A 81 -20.02 4.63 1.02
N LYS A 82 -20.28 3.50 1.71
CA LYS A 82 -21.31 3.45 2.73
C LYS A 82 -20.89 4.25 3.95
N PRO A 83 -21.72 5.20 4.40
CA PRO A 83 -21.42 6.00 5.58
C PRO A 83 -21.29 5.11 6.83
N ALA A 84 -20.66 5.64 7.84
CA ALA A 84 -20.62 5.04 9.17
C ALA A 84 -22.05 4.80 9.69
N ASP A 85 -22.23 3.66 10.38
CA ASP A 85 -23.48 3.30 11.05
C ASP A 85 -23.21 2.90 12.52
N LYS A 86 -24.25 2.46 13.23
CA LYS A 86 -24.13 2.09 14.66
C LYS A 86 -23.24 0.88 14.90
N GLU A 87 -23.15 -0.03 13.95
CA GLU A 87 -22.35 -1.25 14.05
C GLU A 87 -20.91 -1.00 13.59
N HIS A 88 -20.73 -0.05 12.65
CA HIS A 88 -19.44 0.31 12.07
C HIS A 88 -19.21 1.83 12.12
N PRO A 89 -18.88 2.40 13.29
CA PRO A 89 -18.75 3.84 13.50
C PRO A 89 -17.61 4.48 12.70
N PHE A 90 -16.62 3.68 12.26
CA PHE A 90 -15.52 4.12 11.37
C PHE A 90 -15.80 3.83 9.89
N GLY A 91 -17.05 3.47 9.53
CA GLY A 91 -17.43 3.11 8.16
C GLY A 91 -17.09 1.68 7.77
N HIS A 92 -17.33 1.37 6.49
CA HIS A 92 -17.22 0.01 5.97
C HIS A 92 -15.97 -0.20 5.09
N GLY A 93 -15.02 0.72 5.11
CA GLY A 93 -13.86 0.68 4.20
C GLY A 93 -13.05 -0.62 4.28
N ARG A 94 -12.85 -1.19 5.46
CA ARG A 94 -12.13 -2.45 5.65
C ARG A 94 -12.80 -3.68 5.05
N VAL A 95 -14.09 -3.62 4.70
CA VAL A 95 -14.77 -4.72 3.99
C VAL A 95 -14.10 -5.00 2.64
N GLU A 96 -13.52 -3.98 2.00
CA GLU A 96 -12.72 -4.16 0.78
C GLU A 96 -11.54 -5.12 1.03
N TYR A 97 -10.82 -4.98 2.14
CA TYR A 97 -9.69 -5.85 2.49
C TYR A 97 -10.16 -7.28 2.74
N VAL A 98 -11.29 -7.47 3.42
CA VAL A 98 -11.86 -8.81 3.68
C VAL A 98 -12.27 -9.49 2.38
N VAL A 99 -12.97 -8.80 1.49
CA VAL A 99 -13.38 -9.34 0.19
C VAL A 99 -12.17 -9.66 -0.67
N SER A 100 -11.18 -8.76 -0.70
CA SER A 100 -9.91 -8.96 -1.42
C SER A 100 -9.16 -10.18 -0.89
N PHE A 101 -9.14 -10.38 0.43
CA PHE A 101 -8.52 -11.54 1.06
C PHE A 101 -9.18 -12.86 0.62
N VAL A 102 -10.51 -12.92 0.64
CA VAL A 102 -11.24 -14.11 0.19
C VAL A 102 -10.92 -14.44 -1.27
N ILE A 103 -10.89 -13.43 -2.14
CA ILE A 103 -10.55 -13.60 -3.56
C ILE A 103 -9.10 -14.08 -3.71
N ALA A 104 -8.16 -13.48 -2.99
CA ALA A 104 -6.76 -13.88 -3.03
C ALA A 104 -6.57 -15.35 -2.58
N VAL A 105 -7.29 -15.80 -1.55
CA VAL A 105 -7.28 -17.21 -1.11
C VAL A 105 -7.83 -18.15 -2.19
N VAL A 106 -8.89 -17.75 -2.90
CA VAL A 106 -9.43 -18.54 -4.02
C VAL A 106 -8.40 -18.64 -5.16
N ILE A 107 -7.79 -17.52 -5.56
CA ILE A 107 -6.74 -17.49 -6.61
C ILE A 107 -5.57 -18.41 -6.20
N PHE A 108 -5.11 -18.27 -4.97
CA PHE A 108 -4.04 -19.08 -4.40
C PHE A 108 -4.38 -20.57 -4.42
N SER A 109 -5.61 -20.94 -4.04
CA SER A 109 -6.08 -22.32 -4.07
C SER A 109 -6.16 -22.89 -5.49
N VAL A 110 -6.64 -22.10 -6.45
CA VAL A 110 -6.69 -22.50 -7.87
C VAL A 110 -5.28 -22.77 -8.40
N SER A 111 -4.27 -21.98 -8.01
CA SER A 111 -2.89 -22.18 -8.47
C SER A 111 -2.32 -23.54 -8.04
N PHE A 112 -2.65 -24.04 -6.84
CA PHE A 112 -2.24 -25.39 -6.40
C PHE A 112 -2.89 -26.49 -7.25
N GLU A 113 -4.16 -26.35 -7.58
CA GLU A 113 -4.83 -27.31 -8.46
C GLU A 113 -4.18 -27.33 -9.86
N LEU A 114 -3.82 -26.15 -10.39
CA LEU A 114 -3.11 -26.04 -11.68
C LEU A 114 -1.70 -26.67 -11.60
N ILE A 115 -0.97 -26.50 -10.49
CA ILE A 115 0.32 -27.17 -10.29
C ILE A 115 0.14 -28.69 -10.32
N LYS A 116 -0.84 -29.21 -9.58
CA LYS A 116 -1.14 -30.64 -9.55
C LYS A 116 -1.46 -31.17 -10.95
N GLN A 117 -2.32 -30.46 -11.69
CA GLN A 117 -2.66 -30.82 -13.07
C GLN A 117 -1.44 -30.74 -14.01
N GLY A 118 -0.57 -29.73 -13.87
CA GLY A 118 0.66 -29.61 -14.64
C GLY A 118 1.63 -30.78 -14.38
N ILE A 119 1.79 -31.19 -13.10
CA ILE A 119 2.61 -32.36 -12.75
C ILE A 119 2.00 -33.63 -13.34
N GLN A 120 0.68 -33.81 -13.22
CA GLN A 120 -0.01 -34.97 -13.79
C GLN A 120 0.18 -35.02 -15.31
N GLN A 121 0.09 -33.88 -16.00
CA GLN A 121 0.28 -33.75 -17.44
C GLN A 121 1.74 -34.04 -17.87
N ILE A 122 2.71 -33.90 -16.97
CA ILE A 122 4.11 -34.30 -17.23
C ILE A 122 4.27 -35.82 -17.08
N ILE A 123 3.64 -36.42 -16.07
CA ILE A 123 3.74 -37.86 -15.80
C ILE A 123 2.94 -38.68 -16.82
N GLU A 124 1.74 -38.21 -17.13
CA GLU A 124 0.79 -38.84 -18.07
C GLU A 124 0.36 -37.82 -19.13
N PRO A 125 1.17 -37.59 -20.17
CA PRO A 125 0.87 -36.60 -21.17
C PRO A 125 -0.39 -36.93 -21.95
N ASN A 126 -1.39 -36.07 -21.91
CA ASN A 126 -2.57 -36.18 -22.74
C ASN A 126 -2.27 -35.63 -24.17
N SER A 127 -2.91 -36.22 -25.17
CA SER A 127 -2.81 -35.73 -26.52
C SER A 127 -3.58 -34.41 -26.66
N ILE A 128 -2.89 -33.35 -27.09
CA ILE A 128 -3.52 -32.05 -27.37
C ILE A 128 -4.13 -32.09 -28.78
N ILE A 129 -5.41 -31.72 -28.84
CA ILE A 129 -6.14 -31.63 -30.10
C ILE A 129 -5.84 -30.29 -30.75
N PHE A 130 -4.97 -30.29 -31.75
CA PHE A 130 -4.65 -29.07 -32.50
C PHE A 130 -5.76 -28.72 -33.51
N ARG A 131 -6.29 -27.52 -33.39
CA ARG A 131 -7.27 -26.93 -34.33
C ARG A 131 -6.83 -25.51 -34.75
N PRO A 132 -6.47 -25.27 -36.02
CA PRO A 132 -5.97 -23.96 -36.46
C PRO A 132 -6.91 -22.80 -36.14
N VAL A 133 -8.22 -23.01 -36.20
CA VAL A 133 -9.22 -21.97 -35.87
C VAL A 133 -9.09 -21.50 -34.43
N LEU A 134 -8.88 -22.44 -33.49
CA LEU A 134 -8.73 -22.10 -32.07
C LEU A 134 -7.41 -21.36 -31.81
N MET A 135 -6.36 -21.66 -32.57
CA MET A 135 -5.09 -20.94 -32.54
C MET A 135 -5.28 -19.47 -32.94
N VAL A 136 -6.04 -19.21 -34.00
CA VAL A 136 -6.32 -17.82 -34.44
C VAL A 136 -7.04 -17.06 -33.33
N ILE A 137 -7.97 -17.68 -32.61
CA ILE A 137 -8.68 -17.03 -31.51
C ILE A 137 -7.71 -16.70 -30.35
N LEU A 138 -6.75 -17.59 -30.02
CA LEU A 138 -5.71 -17.30 -29.03
C LEU A 138 -4.80 -16.13 -29.45
N VAL A 139 -4.42 -16.07 -30.71
CA VAL A 139 -3.65 -14.93 -31.25
C VAL A 139 -4.45 -13.63 -31.15
N LEU A 140 -5.75 -13.66 -31.43
CA LEU A 140 -6.63 -12.50 -31.26
C LEU A 140 -6.71 -12.07 -29.79
N SER A 141 -6.67 -13.04 -28.84
CA SER A 141 -6.67 -12.72 -27.39
C SER A 141 -5.43 -11.94 -26.98
N ILE A 142 -4.27 -12.20 -27.57
CA ILE A 142 -3.06 -11.37 -27.38
C ILE A 142 -3.32 -9.93 -27.85
N GLY A 143 -3.96 -9.76 -28.98
CA GLY A 143 -4.35 -8.44 -29.49
C GLY A 143 -5.25 -7.67 -28.50
N VAL A 144 -6.21 -8.37 -27.88
CA VAL A 144 -7.08 -7.78 -26.85
C VAL A 144 -6.26 -7.33 -25.62
N LYS A 145 -5.32 -8.15 -25.15
CA LYS A 145 -4.44 -7.80 -24.01
C LYS A 145 -3.54 -6.59 -24.34
N PHE A 146 -2.95 -6.52 -25.52
CA PHE A 146 -2.21 -5.34 -25.95
C PHE A 146 -3.10 -4.09 -26.06
N TRP A 147 -4.35 -4.25 -26.50
CA TRP A 147 -5.30 -3.15 -26.54
C TRP A 147 -5.66 -2.66 -25.13
N ILE A 148 -5.91 -3.56 -24.15
CA ILE A 148 -6.13 -3.20 -22.74
C ILE A 148 -4.91 -2.45 -22.19
N SER A 149 -3.70 -2.96 -22.45
CA SER A 149 -2.45 -2.30 -22.07
C SER A 149 -2.34 -0.88 -22.64
N TYR A 150 -2.62 -0.72 -23.93
CA TYR A 150 -2.59 0.58 -24.58
C TYR A 150 -3.61 1.56 -23.98
N VAL A 151 -4.84 1.11 -23.72
CA VAL A 151 -5.89 1.92 -23.09
C VAL A 151 -5.45 2.42 -21.71
N ASN A 152 -5.05 1.49 -20.84
CA ASN A 152 -4.66 1.82 -19.48
C ASN A 152 -3.42 2.71 -19.43
N ARG A 153 -2.42 2.47 -20.30
CA ARG A 153 -1.21 3.31 -20.36
C ARG A 153 -1.52 4.72 -20.84
N THR A 154 -2.35 4.84 -21.90
CA THR A 154 -2.69 6.15 -22.47
C THR A 154 -3.49 7.00 -21.49
N ILE A 155 -4.48 6.40 -20.83
CA ILE A 155 -5.31 7.10 -19.86
C ILE A 155 -4.52 7.34 -18.56
N GLY A 156 -3.77 6.34 -18.06
CA GLY A 156 -2.94 6.45 -16.89
C GLY A 156 -1.92 7.58 -16.96
N ASN A 157 -1.24 7.71 -18.12
CA ASN A 157 -0.34 8.83 -18.36
C ASN A 157 -1.08 10.18 -18.46
N LYS A 158 -2.30 10.20 -19.02
CA LYS A 158 -3.10 11.44 -19.13
C LYS A 158 -3.51 12.00 -17.79
N ILE A 159 -3.89 11.14 -16.83
CA ILE A 159 -4.39 11.55 -15.51
C ILE A 159 -3.36 11.33 -14.38
N ASP A 160 -2.11 11.01 -14.74
CA ASP A 160 -1.02 10.68 -13.81
C ASP A 160 -1.44 9.63 -12.75
N ASN A 161 -1.93 8.47 -13.23
CA ASN A 161 -2.41 7.39 -12.39
C ASN A 161 -1.51 6.16 -12.49
N LEU A 162 -0.68 5.95 -11.48
CA LEU A 162 0.30 4.85 -11.42
C LEU A 162 -0.38 3.46 -11.42
N ALA A 163 -1.55 3.33 -10.79
CA ALA A 163 -2.27 2.06 -10.76
C ALA A 163 -2.73 1.62 -12.16
N MET A 164 -3.16 2.57 -13.00
CA MET A 164 -3.47 2.26 -14.40
C MET A 164 -2.24 1.89 -15.22
N ILE A 165 -1.10 2.54 -14.97
CA ILE A 165 0.17 2.22 -15.61
C ILE A 165 0.62 0.81 -15.22
N ALA A 166 0.47 0.42 -13.95
CA ALA A 166 0.72 -0.94 -13.46
C ALA A 166 -0.20 -1.95 -14.16
N THR A 167 -1.52 -1.68 -14.22
CA THR A 167 -2.48 -2.54 -14.96
C THR A 167 -2.13 -2.69 -16.43
N ALA A 168 -1.57 -1.65 -17.06
CA ALA A 168 -1.09 -1.73 -18.44
C ALA A 168 0.10 -2.67 -18.57
N GLN A 169 1.00 -2.68 -17.59
CA GLN A 169 2.14 -3.59 -17.56
C GLN A 169 1.69 -5.03 -17.36
N ASP A 170 0.74 -5.27 -16.44
CA ASP A 170 0.17 -6.59 -16.18
C ASP A 170 -0.49 -7.17 -17.43
N ALA A 171 -1.30 -6.37 -18.15
CA ALA A 171 -1.91 -6.81 -19.41
C ALA A 171 -0.86 -7.17 -20.49
N ARG A 172 0.33 -6.56 -20.48
CA ARG A 172 1.44 -7.00 -21.36
C ARG A 172 2.04 -8.32 -20.93
N ASN A 173 2.24 -8.50 -19.63
CA ASN A 173 2.75 -9.75 -19.07
C ASN A 173 1.81 -10.93 -19.40
N ASP A 174 0.52 -10.71 -19.35
CA ASP A 174 -0.50 -11.69 -19.74
C ASP A 174 -0.46 -12.04 -21.23
N ALA A 175 -0.17 -11.07 -22.08
CA ALA A 175 0.04 -11.34 -23.51
C ALA A 175 1.23 -12.29 -23.72
N TRP A 176 2.30 -12.16 -22.92
CA TRP A 176 3.44 -13.10 -22.93
C TRP A 176 3.05 -14.47 -22.42
N SER A 177 2.24 -14.57 -21.35
CA SER A 177 1.70 -15.84 -20.83
C SER A 177 0.91 -16.59 -21.92
N THR A 178 0.01 -15.89 -22.61
CA THR A 178 -0.74 -16.48 -23.74
C THR A 178 0.18 -16.90 -24.89
N LEU A 179 1.25 -16.16 -25.16
CA LEU A 179 2.25 -16.55 -26.15
C LEU A 179 2.98 -17.85 -25.77
N ILE A 180 3.36 -18.02 -24.51
CA ILE A 180 3.96 -19.25 -23.98
C ILE A 180 3.01 -20.44 -24.21
N THR A 181 1.72 -20.26 -23.93
CA THR A 181 0.68 -21.27 -24.16
C THR A 181 0.57 -21.67 -25.63
N ILE A 182 0.60 -20.68 -26.54
CA ILE A 182 0.57 -20.91 -28.01
C ILE A 182 1.82 -21.71 -28.45
N VAL A 183 2.99 -21.30 -27.98
CA VAL A 183 4.25 -21.99 -28.28
C VAL A 183 4.24 -23.43 -27.78
N ALA A 184 3.78 -23.65 -26.54
CA ALA A 184 3.65 -25.01 -25.99
C ALA A 184 2.69 -25.88 -26.81
N MET A 185 1.55 -25.31 -27.24
CA MET A 185 0.61 -26.02 -28.10
C MET A 185 1.18 -26.39 -29.47
N LEU A 186 1.98 -25.49 -30.08
CA LEU A 186 2.68 -25.78 -31.33
C LEU A 186 3.75 -26.85 -31.16
N LEU A 187 4.58 -26.73 -30.12
CA LEU A 187 5.63 -27.71 -29.83
C LEU A 187 5.07 -29.09 -29.48
N SER A 188 3.89 -29.15 -28.90
CA SER A 188 3.19 -30.42 -28.62
C SER A 188 2.75 -31.18 -29.87
N GLN A 189 2.81 -30.55 -31.06
CA GLN A 189 2.58 -31.23 -32.34
C GLN A 189 3.85 -31.95 -32.86
N LEU A 190 5.01 -31.67 -32.28
CA LEU A 190 6.23 -32.41 -32.57
C LEU A 190 6.12 -33.83 -32.01
N LYS A 191 6.53 -34.85 -32.78
CA LYS A 191 6.52 -36.24 -32.34
C LYS A 191 7.62 -36.49 -31.30
N THR A 192 7.58 -35.80 -30.18
CA THR A 192 8.52 -35.96 -29.07
C THR A 192 7.76 -36.43 -27.83
N SER A 193 8.44 -37.14 -26.94
CA SER A 193 7.89 -37.54 -25.64
C SER A 193 7.93 -36.41 -24.61
N PHE A 194 8.32 -35.19 -24.99
CA PHE A 194 8.44 -34.06 -24.04
C PHE A 194 7.07 -33.41 -23.76
N PRO A 195 6.66 -33.23 -22.49
CA PRO A 195 5.34 -32.76 -22.11
C PRO A 195 5.28 -31.23 -22.08
N PHE A 196 5.36 -30.58 -23.24
CA PHE A 196 5.39 -29.11 -23.35
C PHE A 196 4.22 -28.41 -22.66
N ASP A 197 3.01 -28.97 -22.74
CA ASP A 197 1.81 -28.38 -22.12
C ASP A 197 1.88 -28.43 -20.60
N GLY A 198 2.32 -29.52 -20.02
CA GLY A 198 2.51 -29.64 -18.59
C GLY A 198 3.57 -28.67 -18.04
N VAL A 199 4.69 -28.49 -18.77
CA VAL A 199 5.73 -27.52 -18.41
C VAL A 199 5.18 -26.08 -18.48
N ALA A 200 4.48 -25.72 -19.56
CA ALA A 200 3.84 -24.41 -19.70
C ALA A 200 2.81 -24.17 -18.59
N THR A 201 2.01 -25.17 -18.24
CA THR A 201 1.06 -25.12 -17.12
C THR A 201 1.76 -24.78 -15.80
N LEU A 202 2.88 -25.44 -15.48
CA LEU A 202 3.62 -25.17 -14.25
C LEU A 202 4.21 -23.76 -14.21
N ILE A 203 4.70 -23.25 -15.33
CA ILE A 203 5.22 -21.88 -15.42
C ILE A 203 4.07 -20.88 -15.14
N ILE A 204 2.93 -21.04 -15.80
CA ILE A 204 1.78 -20.13 -15.62
C ILE A 204 1.22 -20.24 -14.21
N ALA A 205 1.05 -21.45 -13.68
CA ALA A 205 0.60 -21.69 -12.31
C ALA A 205 1.53 -21.05 -11.27
N GLY A 206 2.87 -21.08 -11.51
CA GLY A 206 3.86 -20.39 -10.67
C GLY A 206 3.66 -18.87 -10.65
N PHE A 207 3.34 -18.26 -11.78
CA PHE A 207 3.01 -16.82 -11.83
C PHE A 207 1.72 -16.51 -11.05
N ILE A 208 0.67 -17.31 -11.22
CA ILE A 208 -0.61 -17.13 -10.50
C ILE A 208 -0.40 -17.32 -8.99
N LEU A 209 0.38 -18.33 -8.59
CA LEU A 209 0.73 -18.59 -7.18
C LEU A 209 1.44 -17.40 -6.55
N LYS A 210 2.46 -16.86 -7.26
CA LYS A 210 3.22 -15.69 -6.81
C LYS A 210 2.30 -14.48 -6.65
N SER A 211 1.48 -14.16 -7.63
CA SER A 211 0.53 -13.05 -7.57
C SER A 211 -0.48 -13.21 -6.43
N GLY A 212 -1.02 -14.41 -6.22
CA GLY A 212 -1.92 -14.70 -5.11
C GLY A 212 -1.25 -14.52 -3.75
N TYR A 213 -0.01 -14.97 -3.60
CA TYR A 213 0.77 -14.78 -2.38
C TYR A 213 1.06 -13.30 -2.09
N GLU A 214 1.50 -12.53 -3.10
CA GLU A 214 1.77 -11.10 -2.96
C GLU A 214 0.52 -10.33 -2.55
N LEU A 215 -0.63 -10.66 -3.16
CA LEU A 215 -1.91 -10.05 -2.81
C LEU A 215 -2.34 -10.38 -1.37
N ILE A 216 -2.24 -11.65 -0.94
CA ILE A 216 -2.53 -12.07 0.44
C ILE A 216 -1.64 -11.30 1.41
N LYS A 217 -0.34 -11.24 1.14
CA LYS A 217 0.63 -10.54 1.99
C LYS A 217 0.28 -9.05 2.11
N GLU A 218 0.02 -8.37 1.00
CA GLU A 218 -0.32 -6.94 1.02
C GLU A 218 -1.59 -6.67 1.84
N ILE A 219 -2.62 -7.52 1.71
CA ILE A 219 -3.86 -7.36 2.46
C ILE A 219 -3.63 -7.59 3.96
N ILE A 220 -2.87 -8.62 4.31
CA ILE A 220 -2.53 -8.92 5.71
C ILE A 220 -1.73 -7.76 6.31
N ASP A 221 -0.72 -7.25 5.60
CA ASP A 221 0.10 -6.12 6.06
C ASP A 221 -0.77 -4.88 6.34
N ARG A 222 -1.78 -4.60 5.49
CA ARG A 222 -2.75 -3.50 5.71
C ARG A 222 -3.67 -3.77 6.92
N LEU A 223 -4.11 -5.00 7.12
CA LEU A 223 -4.99 -5.36 8.24
C LEU A 223 -4.25 -5.33 9.59
N ILE A 224 -2.98 -5.74 9.62
CA ILE A 224 -2.13 -5.73 10.81
C ILE A 224 -1.72 -4.30 11.17
N GLY A 225 -1.49 -3.44 10.18
CA GLY A 225 -1.09 -2.04 10.38
C GLY A 225 0.22 -1.73 9.65
N LYS A 226 0.14 -1.58 8.33
CA LYS A 226 1.27 -1.08 7.54
C LYS A 226 1.51 0.39 7.85
N PRO A 227 2.79 0.85 7.91
CA PRO A 227 3.10 2.26 8.02
C PRO A 227 2.39 3.09 6.95
N ALA A 228 2.06 4.33 7.28
CA ALA A 228 1.47 5.26 6.32
C ALA A 228 2.44 5.56 5.18
N ASP A 229 1.88 5.96 4.04
CA ASP A 229 2.67 6.39 2.88
C ASP A 229 3.54 7.60 3.23
N GLU A 230 4.83 7.55 2.87
CA GLU A 230 5.81 8.60 3.18
C GLU A 230 5.39 9.98 2.66
N GLU A 231 4.76 10.02 1.48
CA GLU A 231 4.27 11.28 0.91
C GLU A 231 3.12 11.86 1.73
N LEU A 232 2.21 11.01 2.23
CA LEU A 232 1.14 11.43 3.14
C LEU A 232 1.69 11.99 4.45
N VAL A 233 2.67 11.30 5.04
CA VAL A 233 3.36 11.73 6.27
C VAL A 233 4.00 13.10 6.07
N LYS A 234 4.69 13.29 4.94
CA LYS A 234 5.33 14.57 4.58
C LYS A 234 4.30 15.69 4.43
N GLN A 235 3.20 15.45 3.70
CA GLN A 235 2.15 16.43 3.51
C GLN A 235 1.47 16.84 4.83
N ILE A 236 1.20 15.88 5.73
CA ILE A 236 0.68 16.18 7.07
C ILE A 236 1.65 17.09 7.83
N ARG A 237 2.94 16.75 7.85
CA ARG A 237 3.97 17.57 8.51
C ARG A 237 4.06 18.98 7.91
N GLU A 238 4.02 19.11 6.60
CA GLU A 238 4.06 20.41 5.91
C GLU A 238 2.85 21.29 6.26
N ILE A 239 1.64 20.71 6.34
CA ILE A 239 0.44 21.45 6.72
C ILE A 239 0.53 21.90 8.17
N ILE A 240 0.88 21.02 9.11
CA ILE A 240 0.88 21.33 10.54
C ILE A 240 2.01 22.31 10.88
N LEU A 241 3.21 22.11 10.38
CA LEU A 241 4.38 22.98 10.65
C LEU A 241 4.33 24.33 9.90
N LYS A 242 3.36 24.55 9.03
CA LYS A 242 3.07 25.88 8.44
C LYS A 242 2.63 26.88 9.51
N TYR A 243 2.02 26.41 10.59
CA TYR A 243 1.61 27.23 11.73
C TYR A 243 2.83 27.52 12.61
N LYS A 244 3.26 28.77 12.67
CA LYS A 244 4.52 29.20 13.34
C LYS A 244 4.54 28.94 14.84
N GLU A 245 3.38 28.83 15.44
CA GLU A 245 3.17 28.54 16.85
C GLU A 245 3.43 27.06 17.19
N ILE A 246 3.35 26.19 16.19
CA ILE A 246 3.72 24.75 16.30
C ILE A 246 5.16 24.64 15.85
N ARG A 247 6.08 24.33 16.78
CA ARG A 247 7.51 24.33 16.53
C ARG A 247 8.08 22.95 16.25
N GLY A 248 7.39 21.89 16.67
CA GLY A 248 7.76 20.51 16.45
C GLY A 248 6.53 19.62 16.28
N LEU A 249 6.73 18.49 15.60
CA LEU A 249 5.71 17.45 15.43
C LEU A 249 6.40 16.10 15.57
N HIS A 250 5.93 15.28 16.52
CA HIS A 250 6.46 13.93 16.75
C HIS A 250 5.31 12.94 17.00
N ASP A 251 5.63 11.67 17.12
CA ASP A 251 4.69 10.55 17.36
C ASP A 251 3.48 10.55 16.44
N LEU A 252 3.74 10.80 15.15
CA LEU A 252 2.69 10.75 14.15
C LEU A 252 2.27 9.30 13.89
N ILE A 253 1.07 8.98 14.32
CA ILE A 253 0.42 7.68 14.13
C ILE A 253 -0.73 7.86 13.14
N ILE A 254 -0.82 6.98 12.15
CA ILE A 254 -1.92 6.99 11.17
C ILE A 254 -2.50 5.58 11.07
N HIS A 255 -3.79 5.47 11.38
CA HIS A 255 -4.56 4.24 11.23
C HIS A 255 -5.37 4.27 9.94
N ASP A 256 -5.24 3.22 9.14
CA ASP A 256 -6.02 3.02 7.93
C ASP A 256 -7.27 2.17 8.25
N TYR A 257 -8.45 2.75 8.04
CA TYR A 257 -9.74 2.07 8.15
C TYR A 257 -10.34 1.72 6.79
N GLY A 258 -9.52 1.74 5.74
CA GLY A 258 -9.93 1.46 4.37
C GLY A 258 -9.96 2.72 3.50
N PRO A 259 -10.30 2.57 2.22
CA PRO A 259 -10.30 3.69 1.28
C PRO A 259 -11.13 4.88 1.77
N GLY A 260 -10.48 6.03 1.88
CA GLY A 260 -11.14 7.29 2.26
C GLY A 260 -11.36 7.52 3.76
N VAL A 261 -10.93 6.59 4.64
CA VAL A 261 -11.05 6.78 6.09
C VAL A 261 -9.70 6.52 6.75
N LYS A 262 -9.04 7.58 7.16
CA LYS A 262 -7.80 7.55 7.93
C LYS A 262 -7.97 8.35 9.21
N ILE A 263 -7.41 7.87 10.30
CA ILE A 263 -7.40 8.52 11.60
C ILE A 263 -5.95 8.69 12.00
N GLY A 264 -5.57 9.91 12.35
CA GLY A 264 -4.21 10.23 12.77
C GLY A 264 -4.18 10.90 14.13
N SER A 265 -3.09 10.67 14.85
CA SER A 265 -2.73 11.44 16.04
C SER A 265 -1.25 11.80 15.97
N ALA A 266 -0.90 12.94 16.53
CA ALA A 266 0.48 13.36 16.67
C ALA A 266 0.63 14.29 17.87
N HIS A 267 1.85 14.50 18.31
CA HIS A 267 2.21 15.47 19.32
C HIS A 267 2.74 16.75 18.67
N ALA A 268 2.21 17.88 19.09
CA ALA A 268 2.56 19.21 18.60
C ALA A 268 3.24 20.00 19.71
N GLU A 269 4.54 20.30 19.52
CA GLU A 269 5.31 21.12 20.45
C GLU A 269 4.92 22.59 20.32
N VAL A 270 4.52 23.19 21.42
CA VAL A 270 4.09 24.58 21.51
C VAL A 270 4.79 25.30 22.65
N ASP A 271 4.87 26.64 22.60
CA ASP A 271 5.47 27.41 23.69
C ASP A 271 4.58 27.39 24.94
N ALA A 272 5.12 26.90 26.06
CA ALA A 272 4.41 26.78 27.35
C ALA A 272 3.88 28.15 27.87
N LYS A 273 4.43 29.27 27.40
CA LYS A 273 4.01 30.62 27.80
C LYS A 273 2.84 31.15 26.99
N MET A 274 2.42 30.47 25.94
CA MET A 274 1.29 30.89 25.13
C MET A 274 -0.04 30.73 25.87
N ASN A 275 -1.00 31.60 25.51
CA ASN A 275 -2.35 31.47 26.04
C ASN A 275 -3.01 30.18 25.50
N VAL A 276 -3.48 29.32 26.42
CA VAL A 276 -4.04 28.00 26.10
C VAL A 276 -5.22 28.08 25.13
N VAL A 277 -6.08 29.08 25.25
CA VAL A 277 -7.24 29.24 24.34
C VAL A 277 -6.77 29.61 22.93
N LYS A 278 -5.73 30.46 22.83
CA LYS A 278 -5.19 30.83 21.52
C LYS A 278 -4.50 29.66 20.83
N ILE A 279 -3.68 28.91 21.58
CA ILE A 279 -2.98 27.79 20.98
C ILE A 279 -3.94 26.64 20.60
N HIS A 280 -4.99 26.42 21.39
CA HIS A 280 -6.03 25.46 21.06
C HIS A 280 -6.71 25.81 19.73
N ASP A 281 -7.03 27.10 19.49
CA ASP A 281 -7.64 27.54 18.22
C ASP A 281 -6.71 27.26 17.02
N ILE A 282 -5.39 27.44 17.19
CA ILE A 282 -4.39 27.14 16.14
C ILE A 282 -4.31 25.64 15.87
N ILE A 283 -4.28 24.82 16.91
CA ILE A 283 -4.29 23.35 16.80
C ILE A 283 -5.54 22.88 16.05
N ASP A 284 -6.72 23.37 16.43
CA ASP A 284 -7.99 23.03 15.82
C ASP A 284 -8.06 23.48 14.33
N GLN A 285 -7.41 24.60 13.98
CA GLN A 285 -7.27 25.00 12.58
C GLN A 285 -6.34 24.05 11.80
N ALA A 286 -5.22 23.62 12.38
CA ALA A 286 -4.29 22.70 11.76
C ALA A 286 -4.94 21.31 11.54
N GLU A 287 -5.67 20.79 12.55
CA GLU A 287 -6.41 19.54 12.44
C GLU A 287 -7.46 19.59 11.32
N ARG A 288 -8.21 20.70 11.23
CA ARG A 288 -9.20 20.91 10.16
C ARG A 288 -8.55 20.99 8.78
N GLU A 289 -7.43 21.73 8.64
CA GLU A 289 -6.74 21.86 7.35
C GLU A 289 -6.23 20.49 6.85
N VAL A 290 -5.70 19.64 7.75
CA VAL A 290 -5.33 18.26 7.43
C VAL A 290 -6.56 17.45 6.99
N GLY A 291 -7.68 17.56 7.74
CA GLY A 291 -8.92 16.87 7.43
C GLY A 291 -9.48 17.24 6.07
N ASP A 292 -9.55 18.53 5.77
CA ASP A 292 -10.13 19.07 4.53
C ASP A 292 -9.24 18.78 3.30
N THR A 293 -7.91 18.79 3.50
CA THR A 293 -6.95 18.65 2.39
C THR A 293 -6.59 17.18 2.10
N LEU A 294 -6.36 16.38 3.14
CA LEU A 294 -5.83 15.02 3.03
C LEU A 294 -6.86 13.94 3.42
N HIS A 295 -8.04 14.32 3.86
CA HIS A 295 -9.09 13.41 4.34
C HIS A 295 -8.61 12.48 5.46
N VAL A 296 -7.79 13.01 6.38
CA VAL A 296 -7.33 12.35 7.60
C VAL A 296 -7.99 13.02 8.79
N MET A 297 -8.75 12.27 9.58
CA MET A 297 -9.28 12.75 10.86
C MET A 297 -8.10 12.86 11.84
N MET A 298 -7.57 14.08 11.99
CA MET A 298 -6.37 14.34 12.80
C MET A 298 -6.73 14.80 14.19
N THR A 299 -5.98 14.33 15.19
CA THR A 299 -5.99 14.84 16.57
C THR A 299 -4.56 15.16 16.99
N LEU A 300 -4.35 16.39 17.47
CA LEU A 300 -3.04 16.86 17.92
C LEU A 300 -3.03 17.02 19.45
N HIS A 301 -2.14 16.28 20.08
CA HIS A 301 -1.82 16.49 21.50
C HIS A 301 -0.87 17.68 21.63
N MET A 302 -1.17 18.60 22.53
CA MET A 302 -0.31 19.77 22.78
C MET A 302 0.78 19.44 23.79
N ASP A 303 2.04 19.58 23.39
CA ASP A 303 3.19 19.44 24.29
C ASP A 303 3.79 20.81 24.58
N PRO A 304 3.56 21.38 25.78
CA PRO A 304 4.06 22.68 26.15
C PRO A 304 5.54 22.61 26.51
N ILE A 305 6.40 23.24 25.69
CA ILE A 305 7.86 23.29 25.86
C ILE A 305 8.29 24.67 26.37
N GLU A 306 9.19 24.69 27.36
CA GLU A 306 9.83 25.91 27.87
C GLU A 306 11.09 26.27 27.07
N TYR A 307 10.94 26.93 25.93
CA TYR A 307 12.07 27.29 25.06
C TYR A 307 13.07 28.30 25.65
N ASP A 308 12.62 29.13 26.58
CA ASP A 308 13.43 30.21 27.17
C ASP A 308 14.11 29.82 28.49
N ASN A 309 14.11 28.55 28.87
CA ASN A 309 14.77 28.11 30.10
C ASN A 309 16.23 27.75 29.83
N PRO A 310 17.20 28.56 30.25
CA PRO A 310 18.64 28.35 29.95
C PRO A 310 19.17 27.02 30.53
N ILE A 311 18.60 26.57 31.67
CA ILE A 311 19.04 25.35 32.35
C ILE A 311 18.56 24.14 31.52
N THR A 312 17.27 24.13 31.16
CA THR A 312 16.68 23.09 30.31
C THR A 312 17.42 23.00 28.97
N ASN A 313 17.67 24.15 28.33
CA ASN A 313 18.36 24.20 27.05
C ASN A 313 19.80 23.66 27.14
N ALA A 314 20.53 23.95 28.23
CA ALA A 314 21.89 23.43 28.42
C ALA A 314 21.89 21.90 28.52
N TYR A 315 20.99 21.31 29.31
CA TYR A 315 20.88 19.85 29.40
C TYR A 315 20.42 19.21 28.07
N PHE A 316 19.53 19.87 27.36
CA PHE A 316 19.07 19.38 26.06
C PHE A 316 20.17 19.33 25.01
N GLU A 317 21.00 20.38 24.93
CA GLU A 317 22.15 20.41 24.00
C GLU A 317 23.25 19.40 24.41
N ASP A 318 23.40 19.13 25.69
CA ASP A 318 24.31 18.07 26.15
C ASP A 318 23.77 16.68 25.81
N LEU A 319 22.48 16.43 26.00
CA LEU A 319 21.84 15.18 25.59
C LEU A 319 21.98 14.95 24.10
N LYS A 320 21.71 15.95 23.27
CA LYS A 320 21.92 15.85 21.81
C LYS A 320 23.35 15.43 21.44
N ARG A 321 24.35 15.99 22.12
CA ARG A 321 25.76 15.63 21.88
C ARG A 321 26.07 14.18 22.22
N ILE A 322 25.45 13.65 23.29
CA ILE A 322 25.60 12.25 23.68
C ILE A 322 24.95 11.35 22.64
N LEU A 323 23.70 11.65 22.27
CA LEU A 323 22.94 10.86 21.29
C LEU A 323 23.68 10.80 19.95
N LEU A 324 24.25 11.91 19.48
CA LEU A 324 25.08 11.93 18.27
C LEU A 324 26.34 11.05 18.37
N GLN A 325 26.87 10.81 19.58
CA GLN A 325 28.01 9.91 19.78
C GLN A 325 27.57 8.43 19.81
N ILE A 326 26.34 8.17 20.27
CA ILE A 326 25.76 6.82 20.27
C ILE A 326 25.35 6.46 18.83
N ASP A 327 24.45 7.25 18.24
CA ASP A 327 24.04 7.10 16.84
C ASP A 327 23.30 8.36 16.35
N PRO A 328 23.63 8.89 15.16
CA PRO A 328 22.93 10.03 14.58
C PRO A 328 21.45 9.80 14.26
N GLY A 329 21.01 8.54 14.16
CA GLY A 329 19.63 8.18 13.89
C GLY A 329 18.70 8.23 15.10
N ILE A 330 19.25 8.34 16.33
CA ILE A 330 18.45 8.52 17.54
C ILE A 330 17.99 9.97 17.63
N THR A 331 16.67 10.17 17.77
CA THR A 331 16.11 11.52 17.96
C THR A 331 15.48 11.66 19.34
N VAL A 332 15.46 12.88 19.88
CA VAL A 332 14.88 13.20 21.19
C VAL A 332 13.79 14.26 21.03
N HIS A 333 12.69 14.07 21.76
CA HIS A 333 11.58 15.01 21.84
C HIS A 333 10.95 15.03 23.23
N ASP A 334 10.01 15.93 23.48
CA ASP A 334 9.35 16.19 24.79
C ASP A 334 10.35 16.36 25.96
N PHE A 335 11.48 17.03 25.66
CA PHE A 335 12.52 17.25 26.68
C PHE A 335 12.12 18.31 27.68
N ARG A 336 12.06 17.92 28.95
CA ARG A 336 11.73 18.81 30.06
C ARG A 336 12.59 18.51 31.29
N THR A 337 12.81 19.54 32.10
CA THR A 337 13.51 19.41 33.37
C THR A 337 12.54 19.62 34.54
N VAL A 338 12.60 18.75 35.52
CA VAL A 338 11.90 18.91 36.79
C VAL A 338 12.94 19.17 37.88
N LEU A 339 13.07 20.46 38.24
CA LEU A 339 14.03 20.90 39.23
C LEU A 339 13.48 20.59 40.65
N GLY A 340 14.22 19.84 41.43
CA GLY A 340 13.98 19.58 42.83
C GLY A 340 15.09 20.20 43.70
N ASP A 341 14.89 20.21 45.03
CA ASP A 341 15.84 20.83 45.96
C ASP A 341 17.18 20.06 46.03
N GLU A 342 17.16 18.73 45.88
CA GLU A 342 18.33 17.87 46.00
C GLU A 342 18.76 17.19 44.68
N HIS A 343 17.90 17.18 43.70
CA HIS A 343 18.14 16.51 42.40
C HIS A 343 17.35 17.16 41.26
N THR A 344 17.73 16.86 40.02
CA THR A 344 17.03 17.27 38.82
C THR A 344 16.61 16.03 38.04
N ASN A 345 15.35 15.93 37.63
CA ASN A 345 14.91 14.91 36.70
C ASN A 345 14.92 15.48 35.29
N LEU A 346 15.57 14.75 34.37
CA LEU A 346 15.47 14.98 32.93
C LEU A 346 14.44 13.98 32.40
N VAL A 347 13.33 14.49 31.89
CA VAL A 347 12.24 13.67 31.33
C VAL A 347 12.23 13.92 29.83
N PHE A 348 12.29 12.86 29.04
CA PHE A 348 12.31 12.96 27.56
C PHE A 348 12.02 11.61 26.92
N ASP A 349 11.64 11.69 25.65
CA ASP A 349 11.37 10.52 24.83
C ASP A 349 12.46 10.39 23.75
N LEU A 350 12.88 9.13 23.50
CA LEU A 350 13.87 8.79 22.49
C LEU A 350 13.23 7.91 21.41
N VAL A 351 13.34 8.33 20.15
CA VAL A 351 12.96 7.48 19.02
C VAL A 351 14.18 6.70 18.54
N ILE A 352 14.09 5.39 18.68
CA ILE A 352 15.15 4.45 18.30
C ILE A 352 14.79 3.82 16.95
N PRO A 353 15.67 3.88 15.93
CA PRO A 353 15.44 3.22 14.65
C PRO A 353 15.24 1.70 14.81
N TYR A 354 14.38 1.10 13.98
CA TYR A 354 14.18 -0.35 13.97
C TYR A 354 15.49 -1.09 13.64
N GLY A 355 15.77 -2.16 14.37
CA GLY A 355 16.98 -2.97 14.17
C GLY A 355 18.24 -2.35 14.74
N PHE A 356 18.11 -1.38 15.64
CA PHE A 356 19.23 -0.79 16.35
C PHE A 356 19.99 -1.88 17.16
N HIS A 357 21.31 -1.73 17.26
CA HIS A 357 22.18 -2.78 17.80
C HIS A 357 22.30 -2.80 19.33
N LEU A 358 21.89 -1.73 20.02
CA LEU A 358 21.86 -1.63 21.49
C LEU A 358 20.42 -1.79 21.98
N GLU A 359 20.27 -2.40 23.15
CA GLU A 359 19.02 -2.45 23.87
C GLU A 359 18.78 -1.13 24.65
N ASP A 360 17.52 -0.78 24.90
CA ASP A 360 17.10 0.45 25.59
C ASP A 360 17.86 0.69 26.90
N GLU A 361 18.05 -0.36 27.69
CA GLU A 361 18.80 -0.30 28.96
C GLU A 361 20.27 0.07 28.75
N GLN A 362 20.89 -0.37 27.65
CA GLN A 362 22.28 -0.03 27.34
C GLN A 362 22.41 1.44 26.95
N ILE A 363 21.46 1.95 26.16
CA ILE A 363 21.39 3.39 25.80
C ILE A 363 21.21 4.23 27.07
N LYS A 364 20.28 3.82 27.95
CA LYS A 364 20.03 4.48 29.24
C LYS A 364 21.30 4.56 30.10
N VAL A 365 22.01 3.44 30.25
CA VAL A 365 23.25 3.39 31.05
C VAL A 365 24.31 4.35 30.49
N GLU A 366 24.44 4.48 29.19
CA GLU A 366 25.40 5.38 28.56
C GLU A 366 25.04 6.86 28.80
N ILE A 367 23.75 7.18 28.71
CA ILE A 367 23.23 8.53 29.02
C ILE A 367 23.42 8.85 30.52
N ASP A 368 23.02 7.96 31.42
CA ASP A 368 23.15 8.13 32.86
C ASP A 368 24.62 8.36 33.26
N ARG A 369 25.56 7.55 32.75
CA ARG A 369 27.00 7.69 32.98
C ARG A 369 27.53 9.08 32.56
N HIS A 370 26.96 9.67 31.54
CA HIS A 370 27.37 11.02 31.12
C HIS A 370 26.90 12.06 32.15
N PHE A 371 25.64 11.96 32.59
CA PHE A 371 25.07 12.91 33.55
C PHE A 371 25.56 12.72 35.00
N GLU A 372 26.14 11.57 35.36
CA GLU A 372 26.83 11.37 36.66
C GLU A 372 28.00 12.36 36.88
N LYS A 373 28.54 12.97 35.83
CA LYS A 373 29.62 13.92 35.88
C LYS A 373 29.21 15.32 36.38
N TYR A 374 27.89 15.55 36.46
CA TYR A 374 27.35 16.82 36.91
C TYR A 374 27.42 16.96 38.44
N PRO A 375 27.64 18.17 38.98
CA PRO A 375 27.72 18.36 40.44
C PRO A 375 26.38 18.11 41.13
N ASN A 376 25.27 18.36 40.45
CA ASN A 376 23.91 18.06 40.97
C ASN A 376 23.53 16.65 40.58
N LYS A 377 22.78 15.98 41.45
CA LYS A 377 22.28 14.64 41.17
C LYS A 377 21.22 14.70 40.08
N ILE A 378 21.48 14.05 38.95
CA ILE A 378 20.57 14.01 37.80
C ILE A 378 20.01 12.60 37.68
N TYR A 379 18.70 12.49 37.48
CA TYR A 379 18.02 11.25 37.13
C TYR A 379 17.39 11.43 35.74
N THR A 380 17.53 10.43 34.90
CA THR A 380 16.87 10.38 33.60
C THR A 380 15.61 9.54 33.67
N VAL A 381 14.52 10.07 33.15
CA VAL A 381 13.24 9.38 32.96
C VAL A 381 13.02 9.34 31.45
N ILE A 382 13.27 8.17 30.86
CA ILE A 382 13.33 8.02 29.41
C ILE A 382 12.18 7.11 28.98
N THR A 383 11.38 7.58 28.00
CA THR A 383 10.49 6.73 27.22
C THR A 383 11.22 6.34 25.94
N PHE A 384 11.23 5.04 25.62
CA PHE A 384 11.82 4.55 24.38
C PHE A 384 10.73 4.24 23.38
N ASP A 385 10.76 4.91 22.24
CA ASP A 385 9.80 4.76 21.18
C ASP A 385 10.45 4.28 19.88
N HIS A 386 9.65 3.72 18.99
CA HIS A 386 10.04 3.38 17.64
C HIS A 386 9.21 4.19 16.64
N PRO A 387 9.76 4.55 15.45
CA PRO A 387 9.03 5.36 14.50
C PRO A 387 7.80 4.62 13.96
N TYR A 388 6.61 5.18 14.16
CA TYR A 388 5.35 4.62 13.63
C TYR A 388 5.18 4.86 12.13
N THR A 389 5.96 5.74 11.54
CA THR A 389 5.86 6.16 10.13
C THR A 389 7.05 5.68 9.30
N GLY A 390 7.55 4.47 9.48
CA GLY A 390 8.58 3.84 8.68
C GLY A 390 9.71 4.82 8.33
N GLY A 391 10.62 5.06 9.27
CA GLY A 391 11.75 5.98 9.07
C GLY A 391 12.87 5.34 8.29
#